data_09aef0d7307afe4d35329aa161964ba0
#
_entry.id   09aef0d7307afe4d35329aa161964ba0
#
_cell.length_a   1.000
_cell.length_b   1.000
_cell.length_c   1.000
_cell.angle_alpha   90.00
_cell.angle_beta   90.00
_cell.angle_gamma   90.00
#
_symmetry.space_group_name_H-M   'P 1'
#
loop_
_entity.id
_entity.type
_entity.pdbx_description
1 polymer ?
#
loop_
_entity_poly.entity_id
_entity_poly.type
_entity_poly.pdbx_seq_one_letter_code
_entity_poly.pdbx_strand_id
1 'polypeptide(L)'
;NDWKVITVGDSHAGALVSAIAEAQQNGDAGVVEWTYSGCAFIQGLKNISAVNVAIHGSDYKCREFIEWAEDRLTALPANIPIVIINRYAAAAFGNNEHKLLVDVPLVYFSKVLTRTTPEFLAEFAQHITQGACELAKHRTVYMVRPIPEMGFDVPKTLSRRMALGVA
;
A
#
# COMPACT_ATOMS: atom_id res chain seq x y z
N ASN A 1 24.32 10.88 6.20
CA ASN A 1 22.89 11.12 6.04
C ASN A 1 22.22 10.82 7.38
N ASP A 2 21.52 11.80 7.93
CA ASP A 2 20.83 11.66 9.23
C ASP A 2 19.38 11.22 9.01
N TRP A 3 19.23 9.97 8.56
CA TRP A 3 17.92 9.38 8.36
C TRP A 3 17.23 9.11 9.69
N LYS A 4 15.99 9.56 9.87
CA LYS A 4 15.22 9.40 11.12
C LYS A 4 14.05 8.43 10.98
N VAL A 5 13.55 8.24 9.77
CA VAL A 5 12.42 7.35 9.48
C VAL A 5 12.45 6.85 8.05
N ILE A 6 11.99 5.63 7.85
CA ILE A 6 11.78 5.03 6.54
C ILE A 6 10.27 4.96 6.32
N THR A 7 9.78 5.51 5.23
CA THR A 7 8.37 5.42 4.82
C THR A 7 8.26 4.54 3.60
N VAL A 8 7.47 3.47 3.70
CA VAL A 8 7.27 2.53 2.60
C VAL A 8 5.78 2.29 2.33
N GLY A 9 5.44 2.01 1.09
CA GLY A 9 4.09 1.63 0.70
C GLY A 9 3.70 2.12 -0.69
N ASP A 10 2.40 2.28 -0.87
CA ASP A 10 1.81 2.72 -2.13
C ASP A 10 1.67 4.26 -2.21
N SER A 11 0.80 4.75 -3.09
CA SER A 11 0.54 6.20 -3.24
C SER A 11 0.04 6.88 -1.96
N HIS A 12 -0.57 6.14 -1.02
CA HIS A 12 -0.99 6.68 0.27
C HIS A 12 0.22 6.97 1.15
N ALA A 13 1.26 6.16 1.08
CA ALA A 13 2.52 6.45 1.74
C ALA A 13 3.15 7.72 1.16
N GLY A 14 3.24 7.81 -0.18
CA GLY A 14 3.77 9.00 -0.84
C GLY A 14 3.03 10.29 -0.47
N ALA A 15 1.70 10.23 -0.35
CA ALA A 15 0.89 11.38 0.05
C ALA A 15 1.16 11.87 1.48
N LEU A 16 1.66 11.01 2.37
CA LEU A 16 1.89 11.32 3.78
C LEU A 16 3.36 11.62 4.13
N VAL A 17 4.29 11.47 3.20
CA VAL A 17 5.73 11.67 3.44
C VAL A 17 6.03 13.06 3.99
N SER A 18 5.44 14.11 3.41
CA SER A 18 5.65 15.48 3.89
C SER A 18 5.17 15.66 5.33
N ALA A 19 4.01 15.12 5.68
CA ALA A 19 3.50 15.18 7.05
C ALA A 19 4.39 14.40 8.04
N ILE A 20 4.93 13.26 7.61
CA ILE A 20 5.88 12.47 8.40
C ILE A 20 7.18 13.26 8.60
N ALA A 21 7.67 13.94 7.57
CA ALA A 21 8.86 14.77 7.66
C ALA A 21 8.65 15.96 8.62
N GLU A 22 7.52 16.64 8.54
CA GLU A 22 7.17 17.75 9.43
C GLU A 22 7.00 17.32 10.89
N ALA A 23 6.53 16.10 11.12
CA ALA A 23 6.39 15.55 12.47
C ALA A 23 7.74 15.24 13.16
N GLN A 24 8.85 15.21 12.42
CA GLN A 24 10.18 15.09 12.99
C GLN A 24 10.57 16.43 13.61
N GLN A 25 10.68 16.49 14.93
CA GLN A 25 10.82 17.72 15.73
C GLN A 25 12.09 18.58 15.46
N ASN A 26 13.00 18.09 14.66
CA ASN A 26 14.23 18.80 14.30
C ASN A 26 14.29 18.96 12.78
N GLY A 27 13.80 20.04 12.24
CA GLY A 27 13.59 20.38 10.83
C GLY A 27 14.60 19.95 9.74
N ASP A 28 15.71 19.31 10.12
CA ASP A 28 16.72 18.73 9.22
C ASP A 28 16.70 17.20 9.16
N ALA A 29 15.68 16.55 9.71
CA ALA A 29 15.63 15.10 9.77
C ALA A 29 15.26 14.46 8.42
N GLY A 30 16.15 13.66 7.87
CA GLY A 30 15.92 12.96 6.61
C GLY A 30 14.85 11.85 6.73
N VAL A 31 13.90 11.84 5.77
CA VAL A 31 12.97 10.73 5.54
C VAL A 31 13.45 9.92 4.35
N VAL A 32 13.59 8.62 4.52
CA VAL A 32 13.77 7.71 3.39
C VAL A 32 12.40 7.39 2.83
N GLU A 33 12.12 7.81 1.61
CA GLU A 33 10.87 7.52 0.93
C GLU A 33 11.06 6.39 -0.07
N TRP A 34 10.36 5.27 0.13
CA TRP A 34 10.26 4.17 -0.83
C TRP A 34 8.80 3.87 -1.08
N THR A 35 8.26 4.53 -2.08
CA THR A 35 6.85 4.42 -2.44
C THR A 35 6.68 4.05 -3.91
N TYR A 36 5.70 3.18 -4.20
CA TYR A 36 5.39 2.79 -5.57
C TYR A 36 3.88 2.73 -5.76
N SER A 37 3.36 3.60 -6.62
CA SER A 37 1.91 3.78 -6.79
C SER A 37 1.17 2.47 -7.06
N GLY A 38 0.11 2.21 -6.30
CA GLY A 38 -0.69 0.99 -6.40
C GLY A 38 -0.04 -0.29 -5.87
N CYS A 39 1.19 -0.20 -5.35
CA CYS A 39 1.94 -1.34 -4.82
C CYS A 39 1.92 -1.36 -3.30
N ALA A 40 1.06 -2.16 -2.72
CA ALA A 40 1.08 -2.38 -1.28
C ALA A 40 2.37 -3.11 -0.88
N PHE A 41 3.15 -2.52 0.03
CA PHE A 41 4.36 -3.14 0.55
C PHE A 41 4.00 -4.29 1.48
N ILE A 42 3.88 -5.50 0.90
CA ILE A 42 3.56 -6.75 1.60
C ILE A 42 4.48 -7.84 1.07
N GLN A 43 5.22 -8.47 1.97
CA GLN A 43 6.16 -9.54 1.63
C GLN A 43 5.50 -10.69 0.87
N GLY A 44 6.12 -11.11 -0.23
CA GLY A 44 5.62 -12.21 -1.07
C GLY A 44 4.43 -11.86 -1.97
N LEU A 45 4.01 -10.59 -2.00
CA LEU A 45 2.94 -10.12 -2.88
C LEU A 45 3.31 -10.29 -4.35
N LYS A 46 2.35 -10.81 -5.12
CA LYS A 46 2.42 -10.95 -6.58
C LYS A 46 1.25 -10.23 -7.23
N ASN A 47 1.48 -9.61 -8.36
CA ASN A 47 0.47 -8.87 -9.10
C ASN A 47 -0.24 -9.74 -10.13
N ILE A 48 -1.53 -9.53 -10.33
CA ILE A 48 -2.29 -10.15 -11.41
C ILE A 48 -1.99 -9.35 -12.68
N SER A 49 -1.14 -9.91 -13.56
CA SER A 49 -0.61 -9.20 -14.73
C SER A 49 -1.67 -8.54 -15.60
N ALA A 50 -2.77 -9.23 -15.91
CA ALA A 50 -3.83 -8.69 -16.76
C ALA A 50 -4.51 -7.46 -16.15
N VAL A 51 -4.75 -7.46 -14.83
CA VAL A 51 -5.38 -6.34 -14.11
C VAL A 51 -4.41 -5.18 -13.99
N ASN A 52 -3.15 -5.47 -13.65
CA ASN A 52 -2.13 -4.44 -13.46
C ASN A 52 -1.73 -3.76 -14.77
N VAL A 53 -1.66 -4.49 -15.88
CA VAL A 53 -1.44 -3.91 -17.21
C VAL A 53 -2.57 -2.94 -17.57
N ALA A 54 -3.82 -3.26 -17.25
CA ALA A 54 -4.96 -2.40 -17.52
C ALA A 54 -4.95 -1.09 -16.68
N ILE A 55 -4.42 -1.15 -15.45
CA ILE A 55 -4.42 0.00 -14.54
C ILE A 55 -3.11 0.79 -14.60
N HIS A 56 -1.95 0.12 -14.64
CA HIS A 56 -0.63 0.70 -14.45
C HIS A 56 0.29 0.60 -15.68
N GLY A 57 -0.13 -0.11 -16.73
CA GLY A 57 0.69 -0.36 -17.91
C GLY A 57 1.54 -1.64 -17.82
N SER A 58 2.16 -2.00 -18.95
CA SER A 58 2.88 -3.27 -19.11
C SER A 58 4.18 -3.39 -18.32
N ASP A 59 4.72 -2.30 -17.80
CA ASP A 59 6.02 -2.25 -17.10
C ASP A 59 5.87 -2.07 -15.59
N TYR A 60 4.76 -2.53 -15.03
CA TYR A 60 4.48 -2.43 -13.60
C TYR A 60 5.25 -3.49 -12.79
N LYS A 61 6.22 -3.04 -11.98
CA LYS A 61 7.22 -3.86 -11.28
C LYS A 61 7.05 -3.83 -9.75
N CYS A 62 5.82 -4.05 -9.27
CA CYS A 62 5.57 -3.98 -7.82
C CYS A 62 6.34 -5.05 -7.03
N ARG A 63 6.38 -6.30 -7.51
CA ARG A 63 7.12 -7.35 -6.81
C ARG A 63 8.61 -7.03 -6.72
N GLU A 64 9.21 -6.62 -7.83
CA GLU A 64 10.62 -6.24 -7.90
C GLU A 64 10.93 -5.05 -6.99
N PHE A 65 9.99 -4.10 -6.89
CA PHE A 65 10.11 -2.99 -5.94
C PHE A 65 10.11 -3.47 -4.48
N ILE A 66 9.21 -4.40 -4.11
CA ILE A 66 9.16 -4.96 -2.75
C ILE A 66 10.46 -5.69 -2.43
N GLU A 67 10.90 -6.59 -3.31
CA GLU A 67 12.14 -7.35 -3.14
C GLU A 67 13.36 -6.41 -3.01
N TRP A 68 13.43 -5.37 -3.84
CA TRP A 68 14.47 -4.34 -3.78
C TRP A 68 14.43 -3.57 -2.45
N ALA A 69 13.26 -3.18 -1.98
CA ALA A 69 13.12 -2.43 -0.74
C ALA A 69 13.48 -3.29 0.48
N GLU A 70 13.10 -4.56 0.51
CA GLU A 70 13.48 -5.52 1.54
C GLU A 70 15.00 -5.69 1.62
N ASP A 71 15.67 -5.85 0.46
CA ASP A 71 17.13 -5.94 0.40
C ASP A 71 17.78 -4.67 0.95
N ARG A 72 17.30 -3.49 0.55
CA ARG A 72 17.82 -2.20 1.00
C ARG A 72 17.61 -1.93 2.49
N LEU A 73 16.53 -2.45 3.09
CA LEU A 73 16.30 -2.35 4.52
C LEU A 73 17.44 -2.99 5.34
N THR A 74 18.07 -4.04 4.82
CA THR A 74 19.19 -4.70 5.50
C THR A 74 20.44 -3.83 5.57
N ALA A 75 20.61 -2.91 4.61
CA ALA A 75 21.75 -1.99 4.53
C ALA A 75 21.59 -0.73 5.39
N LEU A 76 20.37 -0.43 5.85
CA LEU A 76 20.10 0.73 6.69
C LEU A 76 20.25 0.40 8.18
N PRO A 77 20.72 1.36 9.01
CA PRO A 77 20.83 1.16 10.44
C PRO A 77 19.52 0.67 11.08
N ALA A 78 19.62 -0.34 11.94
CA ALA A 78 18.46 -0.99 12.55
C ALA A 78 17.65 -0.07 13.50
N ASN A 79 18.27 0.98 14.01
CA ASN A 79 17.62 1.96 14.88
C ASN A 79 16.71 2.95 14.13
N ILE A 80 16.70 2.95 12.79
CA ILE A 80 15.79 3.79 12.01
C ILE A 80 14.43 3.07 11.92
N PRO A 81 13.34 3.64 12.48
CA PRO A 81 12.02 3.04 12.41
C PRO A 81 11.47 3.05 10.99
N ILE A 82 10.55 2.12 10.71
CA ILE A 82 9.82 2.04 9.45
C ILE A 82 8.34 2.34 9.67
N VAL A 83 7.76 3.15 8.80
CA VAL A 83 6.33 3.44 8.73
C VAL A 83 5.77 2.83 7.46
N ILE A 84 4.85 1.89 7.60
CA ILE A 84 4.21 1.18 6.49
C ILE A 84 2.81 1.74 6.28
N ILE A 85 2.55 2.26 5.09
CA ILE A 85 1.27 2.87 4.73
C ILE A 85 0.80 2.31 3.40
N ASN A 86 -0.32 1.60 3.39
CA ASN A 86 -0.87 0.99 2.19
C ASN A 86 -2.39 1.15 2.10
N ARG A 87 -2.89 1.22 0.89
CA ARG A 87 -4.31 1.07 0.56
C ARG A 87 -4.67 -0.42 0.49
N TYR A 88 -4.69 -1.08 1.65
CA TYR A 88 -4.92 -2.54 1.72
C TYR A 88 -6.25 -2.96 1.10
N ALA A 89 -7.30 -2.13 1.24
CA ALA A 89 -8.60 -2.44 0.68
C ALA A 89 -8.57 -2.57 -0.85
N ALA A 90 -7.85 -1.69 -1.55
CA ALA A 90 -7.71 -1.80 -3.00
C ALA A 90 -6.98 -3.08 -3.42
N ALA A 91 -5.92 -3.47 -2.70
CA ALA A 91 -5.19 -4.70 -2.99
C ALA A 91 -6.07 -5.94 -2.81
N ALA A 92 -6.89 -5.98 -1.74
CA ALA A 92 -7.68 -7.14 -1.37
C ALA A 92 -9.05 -7.22 -2.08
N PHE A 93 -9.72 -6.10 -2.33
CA PHE A 93 -11.09 -6.05 -2.84
C PHE A 93 -11.21 -5.41 -4.23
N GLY A 94 -10.09 -4.99 -4.80
CA GLY A 94 -10.08 -4.29 -6.06
C GLY A 94 -10.31 -2.78 -5.92
N ASN A 95 -10.26 -2.09 -7.05
CA ASN A 95 -10.41 -0.65 -7.10
C ASN A 95 -11.89 -0.29 -7.28
N ASN A 96 -12.50 0.35 -6.28
CA ASN A 96 -13.88 0.84 -6.32
C ASN A 96 -14.13 1.96 -7.36
N GLU A 97 -13.07 2.52 -7.93
CA GLU A 97 -13.16 3.50 -9.03
C GLU A 97 -13.52 2.83 -10.36
N HIS A 98 -13.22 1.54 -10.51
CA HIS A 98 -13.52 0.74 -11.68
C HIS A 98 -14.57 -0.33 -11.36
N LYS A 99 -15.82 -0.13 -11.76
CA LYS A 99 -16.94 -1.03 -11.48
C LYS A 99 -16.71 -2.51 -11.82
N LEU A 100 -15.81 -2.80 -12.76
CA LEU A 100 -15.47 -4.16 -13.18
C LEU A 100 -14.50 -4.88 -12.24
N LEU A 101 -13.92 -4.18 -11.28
CA LEU A 101 -12.89 -4.69 -10.38
C LEU A 101 -13.34 -4.72 -8.91
N VAL A 102 -14.63 -4.57 -8.65
CA VAL A 102 -15.20 -4.69 -7.30
C VAL A 102 -15.16 -6.15 -6.86
N ASP A 103 -14.67 -6.40 -5.66
CA ASP A 103 -14.46 -7.73 -5.08
C ASP A 103 -13.51 -8.65 -5.88
N VAL A 104 -12.66 -8.07 -6.71
CA VAL A 104 -11.61 -8.79 -7.43
C VAL A 104 -10.27 -8.40 -6.83
N PRO A 105 -9.50 -9.34 -6.25
CA PRO A 105 -8.18 -9.02 -5.73
C PRO A 105 -7.26 -8.52 -6.85
N LEU A 106 -6.49 -7.48 -6.59
CA LEU A 106 -5.47 -6.99 -7.52
C LEU A 106 -4.15 -7.75 -7.38
N VAL A 107 -4.03 -8.53 -6.32
CA VAL A 107 -2.82 -9.25 -5.92
C VAL A 107 -3.13 -10.68 -5.54
N TYR A 108 -2.09 -11.51 -5.49
CA TYR A 108 -2.18 -12.89 -4.99
C TYR A 108 -0.86 -13.30 -4.32
N PHE A 109 -0.88 -14.39 -3.59
CA PHE A 109 0.30 -15.01 -2.98
C PHE A 109 0.51 -16.42 -3.50
N SER A 110 -0.38 -17.36 -3.16
CA SER A 110 -0.31 -18.77 -3.61
C SER A 110 -0.92 -18.96 -5.00
N LYS A 111 -2.12 -18.42 -5.24
CA LYS A 111 -2.87 -18.60 -6.50
C LYS A 111 -3.65 -17.34 -6.88
N VAL A 112 -3.80 -17.13 -8.18
CA VAL A 112 -4.65 -16.07 -8.72
C VAL A 112 -6.12 -16.41 -8.49
N LEU A 113 -6.88 -15.43 -8.02
CA LEU A 113 -8.31 -15.55 -7.76
C LEU A 113 -9.09 -14.54 -8.61
N THR A 114 -10.30 -14.92 -8.99
CA THR A 114 -11.22 -14.05 -9.76
C THR A 114 -12.15 -13.24 -8.87
N ARG A 115 -12.17 -13.54 -7.58
CA ARG A 115 -12.94 -12.80 -6.57
C ARG A 115 -12.29 -12.94 -5.19
N THR A 116 -12.53 -11.96 -4.34
CA THR A 116 -12.11 -12.03 -2.95
C THR A 116 -12.88 -13.10 -2.18
N THR A 117 -12.15 -13.96 -1.47
CA THR A 117 -12.72 -15.04 -0.65
C THR A 117 -12.20 -14.95 0.78
N PRO A 118 -12.87 -15.55 1.77
CA PRO A 118 -12.38 -15.61 3.14
C PRO A 118 -10.98 -16.22 3.26
N GLU A 119 -10.68 -17.26 2.47
CA GLU A 119 -9.37 -17.93 2.47
C GLU A 119 -8.28 -17.00 1.96
N PHE A 120 -8.56 -16.23 0.90
CA PHE A 120 -7.63 -15.21 0.42
C PHE A 120 -7.41 -14.12 1.47
N LEU A 121 -8.46 -13.65 2.13
CA LEU A 121 -8.32 -12.63 3.18
C LEU A 121 -7.51 -13.15 4.37
N ALA A 122 -7.64 -14.42 4.72
CA ALA A 122 -6.81 -15.05 5.74
C ALA A 122 -5.32 -15.11 5.31
N GLU A 123 -5.04 -15.53 4.06
CA GLU A 123 -3.70 -15.54 3.49
C GLU A 123 -3.11 -14.11 3.42
N PHE A 124 -3.90 -13.15 2.98
CA PHE A 124 -3.53 -11.72 2.91
C PHE A 124 -3.16 -11.17 4.29
N ALA A 125 -4.00 -11.42 5.30
CA ALA A 125 -3.73 -11.01 6.68
C ALA A 125 -2.48 -11.69 7.25
N GLN A 126 -2.27 -12.96 6.94
CA GLN A 126 -1.08 -13.71 7.35
C GLN A 126 0.19 -13.09 6.78
N HIS A 127 0.24 -12.76 5.49
CA HIS A 127 1.41 -12.12 4.86
C HIS A 127 1.70 -10.75 5.45
N ILE A 128 0.68 -9.91 5.71
CA ILE A 128 0.86 -8.63 6.39
C ILE A 128 1.47 -8.83 7.77
N THR A 129 0.90 -9.74 8.56
CA THR A 129 1.34 -9.97 9.94
C THR A 129 2.76 -10.54 9.98
N GLN A 130 3.05 -11.55 9.16
CA GLN A 130 4.37 -12.17 9.12
C GLN A 130 5.44 -11.17 8.67
N GLY A 131 5.19 -10.40 7.59
CA GLY A 131 6.13 -9.38 7.12
C GLY A 131 6.40 -8.31 8.17
N ALA A 132 5.36 -7.81 8.85
CA ALA A 132 5.53 -6.84 9.92
C ALA A 132 6.31 -7.42 11.11
N CYS A 133 6.03 -8.67 11.51
CA CYS A 133 6.74 -9.35 12.59
C CYS A 133 8.22 -9.61 12.23
N GLU A 134 8.52 -9.99 10.99
CA GLU A 134 9.92 -10.17 10.55
C GLU A 134 10.69 -8.84 10.62
N LEU A 135 10.12 -7.75 10.11
CA LEU A 135 10.73 -6.43 10.22
C LEU A 135 10.91 -5.99 11.68
N ALA A 136 9.94 -6.29 12.54
CA ALA A 136 9.96 -5.91 13.95
C ALA A 136 11.05 -6.62 14.77
N LYS A 137 11.63 -7.72 14.29
CA LYS A 137 12.80 -8.35 14.90
C LYS A 137 14.05 -7.46 14.83
N HIS A 138 14.11 -6.55 13.88
CA HIS A 138 15.31 -5.78 13.58
C HIS A 138 15.14 -4.28 13.77
N ARG A 139 13.90 -3.75 13.75
CA ARG A 139 13.63 -2.32 13.90
C ARG A 139 12.21 -2.04 14.40
N THR A 140 11.97 -0.85 14.88
CA THR A 140 10.62 -0.42 15.25
C THR A 140 9.75 -0.29 13.99
N VAL A 141 8.58 -0.93 13.99
CA VAL A 141 7.63 -0.92 12.87
C VAL A 141 6.35 -0.21 13.30
N TYR A 142 5.97 0.78 12.54
CA TYR A 142 4.67 1.45 12.63
C TYR A 142 3.83 1.08 11.42
N MET A 143 2.63 0.56 11.64
CA MET A 143 1.67 0.30 10.58
C MET A 143 0.51 1.28 10.69
N VAL A 144 0.29 2.06 9.64
CA VAL A 144 -0.86 2.94 9.59
C VAL A 144 -2.10 2.13 9.23
N ARG A 145 -3.15 2.25 10.05
CA ARG A 145 -4.43 1.61 9.75
C ARG A 145 -5.00 2.14 8.43
N PRO A 146 -5.60 1.28 7.60
CA PRO A 146 -6.23 1.72 6.37
C PRO A 146 -7.31 2.77 6.66
N ILE A 147 -7.34 3.81 5.84
CA ILE A 147 -8.44 4.78 5.84
C ILE A 147 -9.69 4.04 5.37
N PRO A 148 -10.83 4.14 6.08
CA PRO A 148 -12.08 3.54 5.62
C PRO A 148 -12.45 4.04 4.22
N GLU A 149 -12.67 3.12 3.31
CA GLU A 149 -13.07 3.44 1.94
C GLU A 149 -14.59 3.40 1.79
N MET A 150 -15.13 4.39 1.08
CA MET A 150 -16.54 4.38 0.73
C MET A 150 -16.76 3.39 -0.44
N GLY A 151 -17.86 2.63 -0.40
CA GLY A 151 -18.21 1.68 -1.45
C GLY A 151 -18.60 2.32 -2.79
N PHE A 152 -18.40 3.63 -2.95
CA PHE A 152 -18.71 4.39 -4.16
C PHE A 152 -17.82 5.64 -4.25
N ASP A 153 -17.65 6.14 -5.47
CA ASP A 153 -16.93 7.38 -5.75
C ASP A 153 -17.74 8.59 -5.22
N VAL A 154 -17.35 9.06 -4.03
CA VAL A 154 -18.04 10.16 -3.34
C VAL A 154 -18.02 11.47 -4.14
N PRO A 155 -16.87 11.97 -4.63
CA PRO A 155 -16.83 13.20 -5.43
C PRO A 155 -17.75 13.16 -6.63
N LYS A 156 -17.70 12.07 -7.39
CA LYS A 156 -18.53 11.89 -8.60
C LYS A 156 -20.02 11.78 -8.28
N THR A 157 -20.35 11.08 -7.19
CA THR A 157 -21.73 10.92 -6.74
C THR A 157 -22.30 12.24 -6.27
N LEU A 158 -21.56 13.01 -5.47
CA LEU A 158 -21.97 14.34 -5.01
C LEU A 158 -22.12 15.32 -6.16
N SER A 159 -21.14 15.38 -7.07
CA SER A 159 -21.20 16.27 -8.26
C SER A 159 -22.45 16.01 -9.10
N ARG A 160 -22.80 14.74 -9.32
CA ARG A 160 -24.01 14.36 -10.05
C ARG A 160 -25.28 14.76 -9.32
N ARG A 161 -25.35 14.52 -8.00
CA ARG A 161 -26.51 14.91 -7.18
C ARG A 161 -26.69 16.42 -7.19
N MET A 162 -25.62 17.18 -7.01
CA MET A 162 -25.65 18.65 -7.07
C MET A 162 -26.12 19.15 -8.45
N ALA A 163 -25.61 18.58 -9.55
CA ALA A 163 -26.02 18.93 -10.91
C ALA A 163 -27.49 18.60 -11.19
N LEU A 164 -28.04 17.58 -10.52
CA LEU A 164 -29.45 17.18 -10.67
C LEU A 164 -30.40 17.85 -9.66
N GLY A 165 -29.88 18.70 -8.77
CA GLY A 165 -30.65 19.34 -7.70
C GLY A 165 -31.20 18.36 -6.64
N VAL A 166 -30.57 17.19 -6.49
CA VAL A 166 -30.95 16.18 -5.50
C VAL A 166 -29.95 16.27 -4.33
N ALA A 167 -30.40 16.82 -3.22
CA ALA A 167 -29.63 16.91 -1.99
C ALA A 167 -29.55 15.55 -1.24
#